data_b4b17f9db671c2240c08173d7119913e
#
_entry.id   b4b17f9db671c2240c08173d7119913e
#
_cell.length_a   1.000
_cell.length_b   1.000
_cell.length_c   1.000
_cell.angle_alpha   90.00
_cell.angle_beta   90.00
_cell.angle_gamma   90.00
#
_symmetry.space_group_name_H-M   'P 1'
#
loop_
_entity.id
_entity.type
_entity.pdbx_description
1 polymer ?
#
loop_
_entity_poly.entity_id
_entity_poly.type
_entity_poly.pdbx_seq_one_letter_code
_entity_poly.pdbx_strand_id
1 'polypeptide(L)'
;FIKEGLEEFGIEKKQTIKTMLLVEEVLVKLREHAKDPDENICIILNKRFGRVYVNLSLRGEKFQFIYGHTIEEVLDQENDDLQSAQEKEEKIIRDVLLKANEERLRYKNKNNMNLVEITVQKNPHAMVLHTMLALIAAIVIGVLMKVFVPSGVNEALNNTIFTSISTMFLNALKMIVGPVVFFSIACCISQFGDLKEAGRI
;
A
#
# COMPACT_ATOMS: atom_id res chain seq x y z
N PHE A 1 -14.31 2.63 21.27
CA PHE A 1 -13.85 3.91 20.69
C PHE A 1 -13.34 3.78 19.25
N ILE A 2 -12.20 3.05 19.00
CA ILE A 2 -11.62 2.96 17.63
C ILE A 2 -12.59 2.23 16.69
N LYS A 3 -13.16 1.11 17.11
CA LYS A 3 -14.11 0.34 16.33
C LYS A 3 -15.34 1.16 15.94
N GLU A 4 -15.96 1.82 16.90
CA GLU A 4 -17.13 2.67 16.72
C GLU A 4 -16.81 3.85 15.77
N GLY A 5 -15.68 4.53 15.99
CA GLY A 5 -15.25 5.61 15.11
C GLY A 5 -14.95 5.18 13.67
N LEU A 6 -14.43 3.99 13.45
CA LEU A 6 -14.21 3.45 12.10
C LEU A 6 -15.54 3.06 11.42
N GLU A 7 -16.49 2.50 12.17
CA GLU A 7 -17.83 2.19 11.68
C GLU A 7 -18.61 3.47 11.33
N GLU A 8 -18.49 4.53 12.12
CA GLU A 8 -19.07 5.85 11.84
C GLU A 8 -18.51 6.48 10.55
N PHE A 9 -17.22 6.27 10.27
CA PHE A 9 -16.62 6.70 8.99
C PHE A 9 -16.98 5.82 7.79
N GLY A 10 -17.82 4.79 7.98
CA GLY A 10 -18.29 3.90 6.93
C GLY A 10 -17.23 2.89 6.45
N ILE A 11 -16.30 2.52 7.33
CA ILE A 11 -15.27 1.52 7.03
C ILE A 11 -15.88 0.11 7.10
N GLU A 12 -15.57 -0.71 6.09
CA GLU A 12 -16.02 -2.09 6.01
C GLU A 12 -15.53 -2.91 7.23
N LYS A 13 -16.39 -3.76 7.79
CA LYS A 13 -16.11 -4.57 8.99
C LYS A 13 -14.80 -5.36 8.91
N LYS A 14 -14.49 -5.90 7.73
CA LYS A 14 -13.23 -6.62 7.48
C LYS A 14 -12.00 -5.72 7.62
N GLN A 15 -12.08 -4.49 7.14
CA GLN A 15 -11.00 -3.50 7.25
C GLN A 15 -10.88 -2.97 8.69
N THR A 16 -12.01 -2.81 9.39
CA THR A 16 -12.03 -2.42 10.80
C THR A 16 -11.26 -3.43 11.64
N ILE A 17 -11.55 -4.73 11.50
CA ILE A 17 -10.86 -5.80 12.25
C ILE A 17 -9.35 -5.80 11.95
N LYS A 18 -8.96 -5.72 10.67
CA LYS A 18 -7.53 -5.66 10.28
C LYS A 18 -6.82 -4.45 10.85
N THR A 19 -7.51 -3.31 10.89
CA THR A 19 -6.95 -2.07 11.43
C THR A 19 -6.82 -2.14 12.94
N MET A 20 -7.80 -2.71 13.64
CA MET A 20 -7.73 -2.91 15.10
C MET A 20 -6.54 -3.78 15.49
N LEU A 21 -6.35 -4.91 14.80
CA LEU A 21 -5.20 -5.79 15.02
C LEU A 21 -3.87 -5.01 14.83
N LEU A 22 -3.78 -4.24 13.75
CA LEU A 22 -2.58 -3.45 13.46
C LEU A 22 -2.35 -2.34 14.50
N VAL A 23 -3.42 -1.71 14.98
CA VAL A 23 -3.36 -0.71 16.06
C VAL A 23 -2.84 -1.34 17.35
N GLU A 24 -3.33 -2.52 17.72
CA GLU A 24 -2.90 -3.26 18.90
C GLU A 24 -1.40 -3.53 18.87
N GLU A 25 -0.88 -4.07 17.76
CA GLU A 25 0.55 -4.34 17.60
C GLU A 25 1.41 -3.07 17.65
N VAL A 26 0.91 -1.98 17.05
CA VAL A 26 1.59 -0.67 17.10
C VAL A 26 1.60 -0.12 18.53
N LEU A 27 0.51 -0.27 19.27
CA LEU A 27 0.41 0.17 20.66
C LEU A 27 1.40 -0.56 21.56
N VAL A 28 1.49 -1.89 21.43
CA VAL A 28 2.46 -2.69 22.19
C VAL A 28 3.88 -2.22 21.88
N LYS A 29 4.23 -2.05 20.60
CA LYS A 29 5.56 -1.59 20.21
C LYS A 29 5.89 -0.18 20.68
N LEU A 30 4.92 0.74 20.67
CA LEU A 30 5.10 2.07 21.23
C LEU A 30 5.31 2.03 22.75
N ARG A 31 4.59 1.15 23.45
CA ARG A 31 4.68 0.99 24.89
C ARG A 31 6.03 0.43 25.33
N GLU A 32 6.61 -0.51 24.59
CA GLU A 32 7.95 -1.05 24.82
C GLU A 32 9.04 0.05 24.81
N HIS A 33 8.82 1.13 24.06
CA HIS A 33 9.77 2.24 23.90
C HIS A 33 9.27 3.55 24.54
N ALA A 34 8.28 3.44 25.43
CA ALA A 34 7.78 4.58 26.18
C ALA A 34 8.83 5.06 27.19
N LYS A 35 8.87 6.37 27.41
CA LYS A 35 9.73 6.93 28.44
C LYS A 35 9.19 6.65 29.85
N ASP A 36 7.87 6.64 29.98
CA ASP A 36 7.15 6.32 31.21
C ASP A 36 6.09 5.25 30.90
N PRO A 37 6.07 4.12 31.61
CA PRO A 37 5.08 3.06 31.42
C PRO A 37 3.62 3.51 31.66
N ASP A 38 3.42 4.51 32.49
CA ASP A 38 2.08 5.01 32.84
C ASP A 38 1.62 6.21 32.00
N GLU A 39 2.43 6.63 31.01
CA GLU A 39 2.06 7.76 30.14
C GLU A 39 0.86 7.43 29.25
N ASN A 40 -0.03 8.39 29.10
CA ASN A 40 -1.24 8.26 28.29
C ASN A 40 -0.91 8.25 26.80
N ILE A 41 -1.46 7.26 26.09
CA ILE A 41 -1.38 7.20 24.64
C ILE A 41 -2.49 8.06 24.05
N CYS A 42 -2.13 8.98 23.16
CA CYS A 42 -3.11 9.77 22.44
C CYS A 42 -3.47 9.08 21.13
N ILE A 43 -4.77 8.82 20.92
CA ILE A 43 -5.31 8.17 19.72
C ILE A 43 -6.26 9.13 19.03
N ILE A 44 -5.97 9.48 17.79
CA ILE A 44 -6.77 10.43 17.00
C ILE A 44 -7.19 9.75 15.69
N LEU A 45 -8.50 9.69 15.46
CA LEU A 45 -9.06 9.27 14.19
C LEU A 45 -9.30 10.50 13.31
N ASN A 46 -8.74 10.50 12.11
CA ASN A 46 -8.87 11.59 11.16
C ASN A 46 -9.36 11.09 9.80
N LYS A 47 -10.29 11.84 9.19
CA LYS A 47 -10.68 11.63 7.80
C LYS A 47 -10.18 12.80 6.95
N ARG A 48 -9.30 12.52 5.98
CA ARG A 48 -8.70 13.54 5.11
C ARG A 48 -8.77 13.08 3.66
N PHE A 49 -9.39 13.88 2.80
CA PHE A 49 -9.58 13.57 1.36
C PHE A 49 -10.17 12.17 1.11
N GLY A 50 -11.17 11.77 1.91
CA GLY A 50 -11.82 10.46 1.78
C GLY A 50 -10.98 9.26 2.27
N ARG A 51 -9.80 9.49 2.84
CA ARG A 51 -8.98 8.48 3.50
C ARG A 51 -9.13 8.61 5.01
N VAL A 52 -9.21 7.48 5.68
CA VAL A 52 -9.27 7.44 7.15
C VAL A 52 -7.90 7.04 7.69
N TYR A 53 -7.46 7.78 8.69
CA TYR A 53 -6.18 7.60 9.37
C TYR A 53 -6.39 7.43 10.85
N VAL A 54 -5.65 6.52 11.45
CA VAL A 54 -5.51 6.40 12.90
C VAL A 54 -4.11 6.89 13.27
N ASN A 55 -4.05 7.97 14.05
CA ASN A 55 -2.81 8.52 14.54
C ASN A 55 -2.64 8.13 16.00
N LEU A 56 -1.53 7.47 16.28
CA LEU A 56 -1.11 7.07 17.61
C LEU A 56 0.10 7.89 18.01
N SER A 57 0.09 8.47 19.21
CA SER A 57 1.25 9.20 19.71
C SER A 57 1.54 8.89 21.16
N LEU A 58 2.83 8.69 21.45
CA LEU A 58 3.35 8.43 22.78
C LEU A 58 4.74 9.06 22.92
N ARG A 59 5.02 9.62 24.10
CA ARG A 59 6.34 10.19 24.40
C ARG A 59 7.36 9.07 24.62
N GLY A 60 8.48 9.13 23.90
CA GLY A 60 9.54 8.14 23.98
C GLY A 60 10.72 8.48 23.10
N GLU A 61 11.79 7.75 23.27
CA GLU A 61 12.99 7.88 22.45
C GLU A 61 12.73 7.38 21.02
N LYS A 62 13.52 7.92 20.07
CA LYS A 62 13.47 7.46 18.69
C LYS A 62 13.99 6.03 18.61
N PHE A 63 13.23 5.13 17.98
CA PHE A 63 13.61 3.74 17.74
C PHE A 63 13.36 3.33 16.30
N GLN A 64 13.91 2.18 15.90
CA GLN A 64 13.65 1.60 14.60
C GLN A 64 12.30 0.87 14.64
N PHE A 65 11.29 1.48 14.03
CA PHE A 65 9.90 1.01 14.13
C PHE A 65 9.68 -0.32 13.41
N ILE A 66 10.33 -0.54 12.26
CA ILE A 66 10.25 -1.79 11.50
C ILE A 66 11.65 -2.36 11.39
N TYR A 67 11.84 -3.56 11.96
CA TYR A 67 13.10 -4.28 11.84
C TYR A 67 13.14 -5.09 10.55
N GLY A 68 14.30 -5.06 9.88
CA GLY A 68 14.54 -5.78 8.62
C GLY A 68 14.90 -7.26 8.83
N HIS A 69 14.58 -7.87 10.00
CA HIS A 69 14.93 -9.26 10.23
C HIS A 69 14.22 -10.18 9.25
N THR A 70 14.98 -10.99 8.55
CA THR A 70 14.50 -12.10 7.75
C THR A 70 14.13 -13.23 8.72
N ILE A 71 13.08 -13.99 8.42
CA ILE A 71 12.63 -15.12 9.24
C ILE A 71 13.77 -16.11 9.52
N GLU A 72 14.76 -16.20 8.62
CA GLU A 72 15.95 -17.04 8.74
C GLU A 72 16.92 -16.59 9.86
N GLU A 73 17.11 -15.29 10.07
CA GLU A 73 17.99 -14.77 11.12
C GLU A 73 17.47 -15.01 12.54
N VAL A 74 16.17 -15.28 12.67
CA VAL A 74 15.50 -15.46 13.96
C VAL A 74 15.47 -16.93 14.37
N LEU A 75 15.46 -17.85 13.40
CA LEU A 75 15.47 -19.30 13.65
C LEU A 75 16.86 -19.81 14.11
N ASP A 76 17.94 -19.08 13.80
CA ASP A 76 19.32 -19.48 14.16
C ASP A 76 19.71 -19.13 15.61
N GLN A 77 18.87 -18.43 16.36
CA GLN A 77 19.11 -18.17 17.78
C GLN A 77 18.42 -19.21 18.68
N GLU A 78 18.83 -20.47 18.53
CA GLU A 78 18.59 -21.51 19.54
C GLU A 78 19.44 -21.18 20.76
N ASN A 79 18.81 -20.77 21.88
CA ASN A 79 19.12 -21.27 23.23
C ASN A 79 18.28 -20.58 24.30
N ASP A 80 17.80 -21.44 25.20
CA ASP A 80 17.41 -21.28 26.59
C ASP A 80 16.04 -20.62 26.91
N ASP A 81 15.29 -21.42 27.70
CA ASP A 81 14.04 -21.15 28.45
C ASP A 81 12.76 -20.99 27.66
N LEU A 82 11.83 -21.93 27.90
CA LEU A 82 10.50 -22.00 27.27
C LEU A 82 9.66 -20.70 27.38
N GLN A 83 9.84 -19.91 28.42
CA GLN A 83 9.15 -18.62 28.59
C GLN A 83 9.76 -17.54 27.68
N SER A 84 11.08 -17.53 27.52
CA SER A 84 11.75 -16.60 26.60
C SER A 84 11.49 -16.92 25.13
N ALA A 85 11.18 -18.19 24.80
CA ALA A 85 10.83 -18.62 23.46
C ALA A 85 9.46 -18.08 23.02
N GLN A 86 8.45 -18.13 23.87
CA GLN A 86 7.11 -17.59 23.57
C GLN A 86 7.12 -16.08 23.37
N GLU A 87 7.80 -15.32 24.21
CA GLU A 87 7.95 -13.87 24.06
C GLU A 87 8.70 -13.50 22.77
N LYS A 88 9.71 -14.30 22.40
CA LYS A 88 10.43 -14.12 21.13
C LYS A 88 9.54 -14.39 19.93
N GLU A 89 8.75 -15.49 19.94
CA GLU A 89 7.81 -15.80 18.86
C GLU A 89 6.77 -14.70 18.68
N GLU A 90 6.16 -14.18 19.74
CA GLU A 90 5.20 -13.08 19.66
C GLU A 90 5.84 -11.82 19.05
N LYS A 91 7.06 -11.50 19.43
CA LYS A 91 7.80 -10.36 18.91
C LYS A 91 8.09 -10.49 17.42
N ILE A 92 8.46 -11.70 16.96
CA ILE A 92 8.67 -12.00 15.54
C ILE A 92 7.38 -11.87 14.75
N ILE A 93 6.28 -12.47 15.22
CA ILE A 93 4.98 -12.39 14.57
C ILE A 93 4.55 -10.94 14.43
N ARG A 94 4.75 -10.12 15.47
CA ARG A 94 4.48 -8.68 15.45
C ARG A 94 5.28 -7.96 14.38
N ASP A 95 6.61 -8.18 14.33
CA ASP A 95 7.47 -7.51 13.36
C ASP A 95 7.15 -7.93 11.92
N VAL A 96 6.82 -9.19 11.67
CA VAL A 96 6.34 -9.68 10.37
C VAL A 96 5.03 -9.01 9.99
N LEU A 97 4.09 -8.88 10.92
CA LEU A 97 2.80 -8.25 10.68
C LEU A 97 2.95 -6.75 10.38
N LEU A 98 3.80 -6.06 11.11
CA LEU A 98 4.11 -4.64 10.86
C LEU A 98 4.82 -4.46 9.52
N LYS A 99 5.77 -5.32 9.17
CA LYS A 99 6.47 -5.31 7.88
C LYS A 99 5.51 -5.59 6.70
N ALA A 100 4.62 -6.55 6.84
CA ALA A 100 3.60 -6.85 5.82
C ALA A 100 2.62 -5.69 5.57
N ASN A 101 2.50 -4.76 6.53
CA ASN A 101 1.65 -3.57 6.44
C ASN A 101 2.45 -2.26 6.36
N GLU A 102 3.75 -2.31 6.05
CA GLU A 102 4.65 -1.15 6.00
C GLU A 102 4.10 -0.01 5.14
N GLU A 103 3.51 -0.32 3.99
CA GLU A 103 2.90 0.69 3.12
C GLU A 103 1.76 1.49 3.76
N ARG A 104 1.15 0.94 4.81
CA ARG A 104 0.04 1.55 5.55
C ARG A 104 0.51 2.31 6.79
N LEU A 105 1.77 2.12 7.18
CA LEU A 105 2.36 2.66 8.39
C LEU A 105 3.33 3.80 8.06
N ARG A 106 3.22 4.89 8.81
CA ARG A 106 4.19 5.99 8.76
C ARG A 106 4.63 6.31 10.17
N TYR A 107 5.89 6.05 10.47
CA TYR A 107 6.50 6.41 11.76
C TYR A 107 7.28 7.71 11.65
N LYS A 108 7.14 8.56 12.64
CA LYS A 108 7.91 9.80 12.82
C LYS A 108 8.18 10.01 14.29
N ASN A 109 9.41 10.42 14.62
CA ASN A 109 9.72 10.94 15.95
C ASN A 109 9.99 12.45 15.83
N LYS A 110 9.31 13.24 16.64
CA LYS A 110 9.49 14.69 16.72
C LYS A 110 9.43 15.12 18.18
N ASN A 111 10.49 15.79 18.67
CA ASN A 111 10.57 16.28 20.04
C ASN A 111 10.34 15.18 21.11
N ASN A 112 10.97 14.03 20.95
CA ASN A 112 10.77 12.86 21.82
C ASN A 112 9.31 12.36 21.87
N MET A 113 8.53 12.65 20.85
CA MET A 113 7.20 12.10 20.66
C MET A 113 7.21 11.17 19.46
N ASN A 114 6.92 9.90 19.71
CA ASN A 114 6.74 8.89 18.69
C ASN A 114 5.34 9.00 18.12
N LEU A 115 5.23 9.19 16.82
CA LEU A 115 4.00 9.38 16.07
C LEU A 115 3.91 8.25 15.05
N VAL A 116 2.84 7.46 15.10
CA VAL A 116 2.54 6.44 14.10
C VAL A 116 1.20 6.76 13.44
N GLU A 117 1.21 6.97 12.15
CA GLU A 117 0.02 7.14 11.32
C GLU A 117 -0.30 5.84 10.60
N ILE A 118 -1.48 5.28 10.84
CA ILE A 118 -1.99 4.08 10.19
C ILE A 118 -3.04 4.47 9.15
N THR A 119 -2.81 4.16 7.89
CA THR A 119 -3.79 4.36 6.83
C THR A 119 -4.79 3.21 6.83
N VAL A 120 -6.06 3.48 7.19
CA VAL A 120 -7.10 2.45 7.31
C VAL A 120 -7.57 1.96 5.95
N GLN A 121 -7.84 2.89 5.03
CA GLN A 121 -8.35 2.57 3.70
C GLN A 121 -7.69 3.49 2.67
N LYS A 122 -7.09 2.88 1.63
CA LYS A 122 -6.75 3.60 0.39
C LYS A 122 -8.05 3.78 -0.38
N ASN A 123 -8.43 5.01 -0.68
CA ASN A 123 -9.64 5.31 -1.45
C ASN A 123 -9.46 4.74 -2.88
N PRO A 124 -10.22 3.70 -3.30
CA PRO A 124 -10.07 3.16 -4.65
C PRO A 124 -10.41 4.21 -5.72
N HIS A 125 -11.28 5.17 -5.37
CA HIS A 125 -11.67 6.25 -6.26
C HIS A 125 -10.62 7.37 -6.41
N ALA A 126 -9.64 7.47 -5.50
CA ALA A 126 -8.59 8.48 -5.61
C ALA A 126 -7.75 8.29 -6.87
N MET A 127 -7.46 7.04 -7.24
CA MET A 127 -6.72 6.73 -8.46
C MET A 127 -7.53 7.11 -9.72
N VAL A 128 -8.81 6.77 -9.74
CA VAL A 128 -9.74 7.12 -10.84
C VAL A 128 -9.90 8.63 -10.95
N LEU A 129 -10.06 9.33 -9.83
CA LEU A 129 -10.19 10.79 -9.82
C LEU A 129 -8.94 11.49 -10.36
N HIS A 130 -7.73 11.05 -9.97
CA HIS A 130 -6.49 11.58 -10.51
C HIS A 130 -6.35 11.34 -12.02
N THR A 131 -6.77 10.17 -12.49
CA THR A 131 -6.75 9.83 -13.91
C THR A 131 -7.74 10.70 -14.70
N MET A 132 -8.94 10.92 -14.17
CA MET A 132 -9.93 11.83 -14.78
C MET A 132 -9.43 13.28 -14.81
N LEU A 133 -8.82 13.74 -13.72
CA LEU A 133 -8.26 15.09 -13.65
C LEU A 133 -7.11 15.28 -14.64
N ALA A 134 -6.24 14.28 -14.78
CA ALA A 134 -5.16 14.28 -15.77
C ALA A 134 -5.71 14.31 -17.21
N LEU A 135 -6.79 13.57 -17.48
CA LEU A 135 -7.46 13.56 -18.79
C LEU A 135 -8.05 14.94 -19.13
N ILE A 136 -8.74 15.57 -18.18
CA ILE A 136 -9.28 16.91 -18.35
C ILE A 136 -8.13 17.92 -18.59
N ALA A 137 -7.07 17.85 -17.80
CA ALA A 137 -5.91 18.70 -17.96
C ALA A 137 -5.24 18.52 -19.34
N ALA A 138 -5.13 17.29 -19.83
CA ALA A 138 -4.59 17.01 -21.16
C ALA A 138 -5.44 17.64 -22.28
N ILE A 139 -6.77 17.56 -22.18
CA ILE A 139 -7.69 18.20 -23.15
C ILE A 139 -7.51 19.72 -23.12
N VAL A 140 -7.46 20.33 -21.92
CA VAL A 140 -7.29 21.78 -21.77
C VAL A 140 -5.97 22.23 -22.38
N ILE A 141 -4.86 21.53 -22.07
CA ILE A 141 -3.55 21.82 -22.62
C ILE A 141 -3.54 21.68 -24.14
N GLY A 142 -4.16 20.63 -24.69
CA GLY A 142 -4.26 20.41 -26.12
C GLY A 142 -5.03 21.53 -26.84
N VAL A 143 -6.13 22.00 -26.28
CA VAL A 143 -6.89 23.14 -26.82
C VAL A 143 -6.08 24.44 -26.74
N LEU A 144 -5.42 24.70 -25.60
CA LEU A 144 -4.56 25.88 -25.44
C LEU A 144 -3.40 25.87 -26.43
N MET A 145 -2.74 24.75 -26.65
CA MET A 145 -1.70 24.62 -27.64
C MET A 145 -2.20 24.91 -29.05
N LYS A 146 -3.40 24.44 -29.41
CA LYS A 146 -4.02 24.70 -30.71
C LYS A 146 -4.31 26.19 -30.93
N VAL A 147 -4.70 26.92 -29.87
CA VAL A 147 -5.09 28.34 -29.97
C VAL A 147 -3.89 29.29 -29.91
N PHE A 148 -2.92 29.01 -29.04
CA PHE A 148 -1.82 29.94 -28.74
C PHE A 148 -0.51 29.64 -29.49
N VAL A 149 -0.32 28.40 -29.98
CA VAL A 149 0.91 28.03 -30.67
C VAL A 149 0.77 28.20 -32.18
N PRO A 150 1.71 28.91 -32.88
CA PRO A 150 1.69 29.02 -34.33
C PRO A 150 1.70 27.65 -35.00
N SER A 151 0.98 27.51 -36.11
CA SER A 151 0.80 26.25 -36.84
C SER A 151 2.10 25.53 -37.18
N GLY A 152 3.16 26.24 -37.52
CA GLY A 152 4.48 25.64 -37.85
C GLY A 152 5.15 24.94 -36.66
N VAL A 153 5.06 25.50 -35.47
CA VAL A 153 5.60 24.85 -34.23
C VAL A 153 4.74 23.67 -33.83
N ASN A 154 3.44 23.78 -34.03
CA ASN A 154 2.50 22.72 -33.67
C ASN A 154 2.68 21.48 -34.57
N GLU A 155 2.93 21.69 -35.89
CA GLU A 155 3.24 20.62 -36.83
C GLU A 155 4.59 19.94 -36.51
N ALA A 156 5.62 20.74 -36.20
CA ALA A 156 6.93 20.19 -35.80
C ALA A 156 6.84 19.35 -34.49
N LEU A 157 6.12 19.83 -33.50
CA LEU A 157 5.88 19.08 -32.25
C LEU A 157 5.08 17.81 -32.51
N ASN A 158 4.03 17.89 -33.32
CA ASN A 158 3.20 16.74 -33.62
C ASN A 158 3.96 15.66 -34.38
N ASN A 159 4.71 16.03 -35.42
CA ASN A 159 5.40 15.09 -36.28
C ASN A 159 6.66 14.49 -35.60
N THR A 160 7.36 15.29 -34.80
CA THR A 160 8.65 14.85 -34.21
C THR A 160 8.46 14.16 -32.88
N ILE A 161 7.61 14.69 -31.99
CA ILE A 161 7.51 14.20 -30.61
C ILE A 161 6.29 13.28 -30.46
N PHE A 162 5.10 13.77 -30.77
CA PHE A 162 3.87 13.00 -30.51
C PHE A 162 3.76 11.76 -31.38
N THR A 163 4.10 11.86 -32.67
CA THR A 163 4.11 10.71 -33.59
C THR A 163 5.13 9.68 -33.18
N SER A 164 6.34 10.09 -32.77
CA SER A 164 7.39 9.16 -32.30
C SER A 164 6.98 8.42 -31.02
N ILE A 165 6.45 9.14 -30.04
CA ILE A 165 5.97 8.54 -28.78
C ILE A 165 4.79 7.60 -29.04
N SER A 166 3.83 8.02 -29.85
CA SER A 166 2.67 7.21 -30.23
C SER A 166 3.08 5.92 -30.94
N THR A 167 4.01 6.02 -31.89
CA THR A 167 4.52 4.86 -32.64
C THR A 167 5.27 3.90 -31.71
N MET A 168 6.11 4.43 -30.82
CA MET A 168 6.82 3.63 -29.82
C MET A 168 5.85 2.89 -28.89
N PHE A 169 4.82 3.57 -28.41
CA PHE A 169 3.77 2.99 -27.58
C PHE A 169 2.99 1.88 -28.31
N LEU A 170 2.57 2.13 -29.55
CA LEU A 170 1.87 1.14 -30.38
C LEU A 170 2.73 -0.07 -30.66
N ASN A 171 4.02 0.10 -30.93
CA ASN A 171 4.95 -1.00 -31.15
C ASN A 171 5.17 -1.82 -29.85
N ALA A 172 5.27 -1.15 -28.69
CA ALA A 172 5.33 -1.83 -27.41
C ALA A 172 4.07 -2.67 -27.13
N LEU A 173 2.88 -2.13 -27.41
CA LEU A 173 1.63 -2.88 -27.30
C LEU A 173 1.60 -4.11 -28.24
N LYS A 174 2.00 -3.95 -29.50
CA LYS A 174 2.07 -5.06 -30.47
C LYS A 174 3.02 -6.17 -29.98
N MET A 175 4.14 -5.77 -29.37
CA MET A 175 5.12 -6.74 -28.83
C MET A 175 4.55 -7.56 -27.66
N ILE A 176 3.70 -6.98 -26.83
CA ILE A 176 3.09 -7.64 -25.67
C ILE A 176 1.90 -8.53 -26.09
N VAL A 177 1.13 -8.12 -27.10
CA VAL A 177 -0.07 -8.84 -27.54
C VAL A 177 0.25 -10.27 -27.98
N GLY A 178 1.35 -10.49 -28.70
CA GLY A 178 1.77 -11.83 -29.16
C GLY A 178 1.92 -12.83 -28.00
N PRO A 179 2.80 -12.58 -27.04
CA PRO A 179 2.96 -13.46 -25.88
C PRO A 179 1.67 -13.62 -25.05
N VAL A 180 0.91 -12.55 -24.82
CA VAL A 180 -0.32 -12.60 -24.03
C VAL A 180 -1.36 -13.51 -24.70
N VAL A 181 -1.58 -13.37 -25.98
CA VAL A 181 -2.51 -14.24 -26.75
C VAL A 181 -2.03 -15.68 -26.73
N PHE A 182 -0.73 -15.91 -26.94
CA PHE A 182 -0.15 -17.26 -26.90
C PHE A 182 -0.38 -17.94 -25.55
N PHE A 183 -0.04 -17.27 -24.45
CA PHE A 183 -0.24 -17.82 -23.12
C PHE A 183 -1.71 -17.99 -22.75
N SER A 184 -2.58 -17.08 -23.19
CA SER A 184 -4.03 -17.22 -22.98
C SER A 184 -4.59 -18.46 -23.66
N ILE A 185 -4.20 -18.71 -24.92
CA ILE A 185 -4.63 -19.90 -25.67
C ILE A 185 -4.03 -21.17 -25.03
N ALA A 186 -2.75 -21.16 -24.69
CA ALA A 186 -2.10 -22.30 -24.03
C ALA A 186 -2.78 -22.64 -22.69
N CYS A 187 -3.12 -21.64 -21.90
CA CYS A 187 -3.85 -21.81 -20.63
C CYS A 187 -5.26 -22.38 -20.85
N CYS A 188 -5.99 -21.88 -21.84
CA CYS A 188 -7.31 -22.43 -22.19
C CYS A 188 -7.23 -23.91 -22.61
N ILE A 189 -6.27 -24.27 -23.46
CA ILE A 189 -6.10 -25.65 -23.91
C ILE A 189 -5.73 -26.58 -22.77
N SER A 190 -4.87 -26.12 -21.85
CA SER A 190 -4.47 -26.85 -20.66
C SER A 190 -5.66 -27.19 -19.76
N GLN A 191 -6.57 -26.21 -19.55
CA GLN A 191 -7.79 -26.44 -18.76
C GLN A 191 -8.75 -27.47 -19.39
N PHE A 192 -8.81 -27.57 -20.71
CA PHE A 192 -9.62 -28.60 -21.37
C PHE A 192 -9.01 -30.00 -21.25
N GLY A 193 -7.70 -30.13 -21.09
CA GLY A 193 -7.01 -31.38 -20.82
C GLY A 193 -7.48 -32.05 -19.52
N ASP A 194 -7.57 -31.24 -18.46
CA ASP A 194 -7.98 -31.72 -17.12
C ASP A 194 -9.47 -32.14 -17.07
N LEU A 195 -10.34 -31.52 -17.87
CA LEU A 195 -11.77 -31.88 -17.93
C LEU A 195 -12.00 -33.26 -18.59
N LYS A 196 -11.12 -33.70 -19.48
CA LYS A 196 -11.20 -35.07 -20.07
C LYS A 196 -10.86 -36.18 -19.07
N GLU A 197 -10.02 -35.87 -18.09
CA GLU A 197 -9.67 -36.82 -17.04
C GLU A 197 -10.77 -36.90 -15.96
N ALA A 198 -11.41 -35.75 -15.64
CA ALA A 198 -12.53 -35.70 -14.69
C ALA A 198 -13.84 -36.35 -15.21
N GLY A 199 -14.02 -36.47 -16.52
CA GLY A 199 -15.20 -37.09 -17.12
C GLY A 199 -15.09 -38.63 -17.34
N ARG A 200 -14.04 -39.27 -16.80
CA ARG A 200 -13.79 -40.73 -16.98
C ARG A 200 -13.98 -41.53 -15.67
N ILE A 201 -14.72 -40.98 -14.69
CA ILE A 201 -15.14 -41.72 -13.49
C ILE A 201 -16.61 -42.09 -13.61
#